data_e563aa7642ee585af763291fdf0eefa3
#
_entry.id   e563aa7642ee585af763291fdf0eefa3
#
_cell.length_a   1.000
_cell.length_b   1.000
_cell.length_c   1.000
_cell.angle_alpha   90.00
_cell.angle_beta   90.00
_cell.angle_gamma   90.00
#
_symmetry.space_group_name_H-M   'P 1'
#
loop_
_entity.id
_entity.type
_entity.pdbx_description
1 polymer ?
#
loop_
_entity_poly.entity_id
_entity_poly.type
_entity_poly.pdbx_seq_one_letter_code
_entity_poly.pdbx_strand_id
1 'polypeptide(L)'
;MSEDFYEVLGVSRDASEEEIEQAYRQKATEYHPDVSDDPNAEEKFKQIKKAKEVLTDEEKRQAYDRMGHERFEQAEKRGGFEDRGPGGAGGPGQGPFGGAGGGDPFGGAGGMGGIGDIFEEFFGGGRSGPRSGKDLRTRMEITLEEAYNGVTKEFTAARPARCDECGGRGHPRDATVRTCPECNGRGQVRQVQQTPLGRVQQTTTCPECEGEGEIPDETCPVCDGSGITREEATLTVEVPAGIESGQTLRMEGEGAPGERGAPDGDLLIDVQIEDDDRYERDGTDLHVTEPISFPQAVFGDTVRIETLGGEVELDVPAGTQSGETFRLRGKGMPELRGRRNGDLYVQVRVVTPEELNADQKEALQRFAEAGGEEVDVSEGFFEKLNDFF
;
A
#
# COMPACT_ATOMS: atom_id res chain seq x y z
N MET A 1 35.31 -25.07 -2.75
CA MET A 1 34.43 -26.09 -2.15
C MET A 1 33.21 -25.34 -1.70
N SER A 2 32.04 -25.61 -2.28
CA SER A 2 30.80 -24.99 -1.86
C SER A 2 30.41 -25.56 -0.50
N GLU A 3 30.20 -24.68 0.48
CA GLU A 3 29.78 -25.07 1.85
C GLU A 3 28.36 -25.68 1.80
N ASP A 4 28.15 -26.77 2.55
CA ASP A 4 26.86 -27.43 2.73
C ASP A 4 25.88 -26.46 3.41
N PHE A 5 24.58 -26.51 3.09
CA PHE A 5 23.57 -25.62 3.68
C PHE A 5 23.49 -25.70 5.22
N TYR A 6 23.77 -26.85 5.80
CA TYR A 6 23.88 -26.98 7.24
C TYR A 6 25.12 -26.26 7.80
N GLU A 7 26.23 -26.31 7.09
CA GLU A 7 27.47 -25.57 7.43
C GLU A 7 27.28 -24.06 7.27
N VAL A 8 26.59 -23.62 6.22
CA VAL A 8 26.27 -22.19 5.99
C VAL A 8 25.47 -21.61 7.15
N LEU A 9 24.50 -22.33 7.68
CA LEU A 9 23.71 -21.90 8.85
C LEU A 9 24.44 -22.21 10.18
N GLY A 10 25.43 -23.10 10.18
CA GLY A 10 26.12 -23.53 11.39
C GLY A 10 25.29 -24.43 12.30
N VAL A 11 24.41 -25.25 11.71
CA VAL A 11 23.53 -26.18 12.43
C VAL A 11 23.85 -27.63 12.12
N SER A 12 23.44 -28.55 13.00
CA SER A 12 23.55 -29.98 12.79
C SER A 12 22.59 -30.46 11.70
N ARG A 13 22.92 -31.58 11.03
CA ARG A 13 21.99 -32.21 10.07
C ARG A 13 20.70 -32.72 10.71
N ASP A 14 20.72 -32.96 12.01
CA ASP A 14 19.55 -33.37 12.79
C ASP A 14 18.77 -32.17 13.38
N ALA A 15 19.14 -30.93 13.05
CA ALA A 15 18.52 -29.73 13.58
C ALA A 15 17.02 -29.67 13.26
N SER A 16 16.24 -29.26 14.24
CA SER A 16 14.81 -28.98 14.09
C SER A 16 14.59 -27.71 13.26
N GLU A 17 13.38 -27.54 12.74
CA GLU A 17 12.98 -26.35 12.01
C GLU A 17 13.16 -25.07 12.84
N GLU A 18 12.84 -25.13 14.14
CA GLU A 18 13.03 -24.00 15.08
C GLU A 18 14.50 -23.62 15.24
N GLU A 19 15.42 -24.61 15.31
CA GLU A 19 16.86 -24.39 15.40
C GLU A 19 17.42 -23.78 14.09
N ILE A 20 16.92 -24.23 12.94
CA ILE A 20 17.27 -23.68 11.62
C ILE A 20 16.81 -22.22 11.51
N GLU A 21 15.60 -21.90 11.93
CA GLU A 21 15.10 -20.52 11.92
C GLU A 21 15.86 -19.61 12.89
N GLN A 22 16.23 -20.12 14.06
CA GLN A 22 17.03 -19.36 15.02
C GLN A 22 18.42 -19.06 14.48
N ALA A 23 19.07 -20.04 13.89
CA ALA A 23 20.38 -19.88 13.25
C ALA A 23 20.33 -18.90 12.08
N TYR A 24 19.26 -18.98 11.27
CA TYR A 24 19.02 -18.02 10.19
C TYR A 24 18.93 -16.59 10.71
N ARG A 25 18.14 -16.33 11.76
CA ARG A 25 17.98 -14.97 12.31
C ARG A 25 19.32 -14.40 12.80
N GLN A 26 20.14 -15.20 13.45
CA GLN A 26 21.46 -14.79 13.92
C GLN A 26 22.38 -14.43 12.75
N LYS A 27 22.49 -15.33 11.76
CA LYS A 27 23.33 -15.13 10.58
C LYS A 27 22.84 -14.00 9.68
N ALA A 28 21.53 -13.85 9.52
CA ALA A 28 20.94 -12.77 8.74
C ALA A 28 21.21 -11.39 9.35
N THR A 29 21.28 -11.28 10.68
CA THR A 29 21.66 -10.03 11.36
C THR A 29 23.16 -9.76 11.23
N GLU A 30 24.01 -10.81 11.30
CA GLU A 30 25.47 -10.70 11.19
C GLU A 30 25.92 -10.29 9.77
N TYR A 31 25.25 -10.79 8.73
CA TYR A 31 25.62 -10.55 7.31
C TYR A 31 24.63 -9.67 6.57
N HIS A 32 23.82 -8.85 7.29
CA HIS A 32 22.91 -7.91 6.63
C HIS A 32 23.70 -6.86 5.84
N PRO A 33 23.35 -6.59 4.57
CA PRO A 33 24.12 -5.68 3.71
C PRO A 33 24.22 -4.24 4.27
N ASP A 34 23.23 -3.81 5.07
CA ASP A 34 23.23 -2.46 5.66
C ASP A 34 23.98 -2.36 6.99
N VAL A 35 24.39 -3.48 7.59
CA VAL A 35 24.97 -3.53 8.94
C VAL A 35 26.35 -4.16 8.97
N SER A 36 26.67 -5.03 8.00
CA SER A 36 27.91 -5.79 7.97
C SER A 36 29.02 -5.10 7.17
N ASP A 37 30.19 -4.97 7.76
CA ASP A 37 31.41 -4.46 7.09
C ASP A 37 32.14 -5.51 6.25
N ASP A 38 31.62 -6.75 6.14
CA ASP A 38 32.23 -7.83 5.36
C ASP A 38 32.03 -7.56 3.86
N PRO A 39 33.11 -7.48 3.05
CA PRO A 39 33.00 -7.25 1.61
C PRO A 39 32.19 -8.30 0.86
N ASN A 40 31.99 -9.49 1.44
CA ASN A 40 31.19 -10.58 0.88
C ASN A 40 29.84 -10.76 1.59
N ALA A 41 29.39 -9.77 2.37
CA ALA A 41 28.14 -9.86 3.15
C ALA A 41 26.93 -10.20 2.26
N GLU A 42 26.83 -9.58 1.10
CA GLU A 42 25.71 -9.81 0.17
C GLU A 42 25.68 -11.26 -0.37
N GLU A 43 26.83 -11.82 -0.71
CA GLU A 43 26.90 -13.21 -1.19
C GLU A 43 26.57 -14.20 -0.07
N LYS A 44 27.13 -13.97 1.12
CA LYS A 44 26.84 -14.80 2.30
C LYS A 44 25.37 -14.71 2.70
N PHE A 45 24.78 -13.53 2.67
CA PHE A 45 23.35 -13.33 2.95
C PHE A 45 22.45 -14.10 1.98
N LYS A 46 22.77 -14.08 0.68
CA LYS A 46 22.06 -14.88 -0.34
C LYS A 46 22.16 -16.39 -0.06
N GLN A 47 23.34 -16.87 0.33
CA GLN A 47 23.57 -18.28 0.68
C GLN A 47 22.79 -18.67 1.96
N ILE A 48 22.80 -17.84 2.99
CA ILE A 48 22.06 -18.02 4.25
C ILE A 48 20.56 -18.09 3.98
N LYS A 49 20.03 -17.18 3.15
CA LYS A 49 18.61 -17.18 2.77
C LYS A 49 18.21 -18.45 2.02
N LYS A 50 19.05 -18.86 1.07
CA LYS A 50 18.85 -20.10 0.30
C LYS A 50 18.92 -21.34 1.16
N ALA A 51 19.88 -21.44 2.07
CA ALA A 51 20.00 -22.53 3.02
C ALA A 51 18.77 -22.65 3.90
N LYS A 52 18.24 -21.55 4.42
CA LYS A 52 16.98 -21.52 5.19
C LYS A 52 15.80 -22.05 4.34
N GLU A 53 15.63 -21.56 3.13
CA GLU A 53 14.52 -21.96 2.26
C GLU A 53 14.50 -23.47 1.97
N VAL A 54 15.67 -24.05 1.72
CA VAL A 54 15.79 -25.51 1.44
C VAL A 54 15.60 -26.36 2.68
N LEU A 55 16.14 -25.93 3.83
CA LEU A 55 16.13 -26.74 5.05
C LEU A 55 14.86 -26.62 5.89
N THR A 56 14.04 -25.57 5.69
CA THR A 56 12.71 -25.44 6.35
C THR A 56 11.58 -26.09 5.57
N ASP A 57 11.79 -26.41 4.29
CA ASP A 57 10.83 -27.15 3.48
C ASP A 57 11.13 -28.66 3.59
N GLU A 58 10.21 -29.43 4.11
CA GLU A 58 10.42 -30.86 4.37
C GLU A 58 10.73 -31.65 3.10
N GLU A 59 10.10 -31.33 1.97
CA GLU A 59 10.31 -32.03 0.69
C GLU A 59 11.68 -31.65 0.07
N LYS A 60 12.03 -30.37 0.11
CA LYS A 60 13.33 -29.86 -0.37
C LYS A 60 14.47 -30.39 0.49
N ARG A 61 14.30 -30.42 1.82
CA ARG A 61 15.28 -30.98 2.77
C ARG A 61 15.51 -32.45 2.54
N GLN A 62 14.46 -33.25 2.38
CA GLN A 62 14.58 -34.68 2.06
C GLN A 62 15.28 -34.91 0.72
N ALA A 63 14.99 -34.10 -0.29
CA ALA A 63 15.66 -34.17 -1.58
C ALA A 63 17.14 -33.79 -1.47
N TYR A 64 17.45 -32.75 -0.73
CA TYR A 64 18.80 -32.27 -0.44
C TYR A 64 19.64 -33.33 0.29
N ASP A 65 19.09 -33.96 1.33
CA ASP A 65 19.76 -35.02 2.11
C ASP A 65 20.03 -36.28 1.30
N ARG A 66 19.15 -36.60 0.32
CA ARG A 66 19.32 -37.77 -0.56
C ARG A 66 20.36 -37.55 -1.65
N MET A 67 20.41 -36.36 -2.24
CA MET A 67 21.23 -36.08 -3.42
C MET A 67 22.56 -35.45 -3.10
N GLY A 68 22.68 -34.79 -1.94
CA GLY A 68 23.83 -34.00 -1.54
C GLY A 68 23.91 -32.64 -2.26
N HIS A 69 24.72 -31.72 -1.72
CA HIS A 69 24.79 -30.33 -2.11
C HIS A 69 25.04 -30.10 -3.63
N GLU A 70 26.06 -30.74 -4.19
CA GLU A 70 26.46 -30.52 -5.60
C GLU A 70 25.37 -30.95 -6.60
N ARG A 71 24.70 -32.08 -6.33
CA ARG A 71 23.65 -32.61 -7.21
C ARG A 71 22.36 -31.83 -7.06
N PHE A 72 22.07 -31.36 -5.86
CA PHE A 72 20.92 -30.53 -5.58
C PHE A 72 21.03 -29.18 -6.31
N GLU A 73 22.17 -28.50 -6.24
CA GLU A 73 22.41 -27.28 -7.00
C GLU A 73 22.33 -27.47 -8.53
N GLN A 74 22.85 -28.62 -9.02
CA GLN A 74 22.74 -28.92 -10.46
C GLN A 74 21.31 -29.22 -10.89
N ALA A 75 20.51 -29.86 -10.04
CA ALA A 75 19.10 -30.13 -10.30
C ALA A 75 18.28 -28.84 -10.29
N GLU A 76 18.55 -27.94 -9.33
CA GLU A 76 17.91 -26.64 -9.23
C GLU A 76 18.23 -25.76 -10.47
N LYS A 77 19.50 -25.66 -10.87
CA LYS A 77 19.92 -24.94 -12.08
C LYS A 77 19.30 -25.48 -13.38
N ARG A 78 18.77 -26.72 -13.36
CA ARG A 78 18.06 -27.36 -14.48
C ARG A 78 16.54 -27.26 -14.37
N GLY A 79 16.01 -26.49 -13.42
CA GLY A 79 14.56 -26.33 -13.21
C GLY A 79 13.87 -27.54 -12.56
N GLY A 80 14.58 -28.32 -11.73
CA GLY A 80 14.14 -29.63 -11.24
C GLY A 80 13.34 -29.66 -9.94
N PHE A 81 13.08 -28.53 -9.27
CA PHE A 81 12.42 -28.49 -7.94
C PHE A 81 11.24 -27.53 -7.84
N GLU A 82 10.80 -26.95 -8.96
CA GLU A 82 9.59 -26.17 -8.96
C GLU A 82 8.38 -27.11 -9.22
N ASP A 83 7.58 -27.27 -8.20
CA ASP A 83 6.21 -27.80 -8.17
C ASP A 83 6.00 -29.24 -8.69
N ARG A 84 6.26 -30.23 -7.83
CA ARG A 84 5.61 -31.55 -7.90
C ARG A 84 4.64 -31.71 -6.73
N GLY A 85 3.42 -31.29 -6.94
CA GLY A 85 2.31 -31.71 -6.09
C GLY A 85 2.11 -33.23 -6.08
N PRO A 86 1.51 -33.83 -5.04
CA PRO A 86 1.43 -35.26 -4.85
C PRO A 86 0.49 -35.94 -5.83
N GLY A 87 1.05 -36.59 -6.87
CA GLY A 87 0.27 -37.45 -7.76
C GLY A 87 0.77 -37.52 -9.19
N GLY A 88 1.72 -38.43 -9.48
CA GLY A 88 2.00 -38.72 -10.86
C GLY A 88 3.28 -39.54 -11.09
N ALA A 89 3.21 -40.84 -10.88
CA ALA A 89 4.19 -41.81 -11.40
C ALA A 89 4.04 -41.94 -12.91
N GLY A 90 5.15 -41.80 -13.67
CA GLY A 90 5.14 -42.32 -15.05
C GLY A 90 6.13 -41.64 -16.00
N GLY A 91 7.23 -42.33 -16.31
CA GLY A 91 7.83 -42.44 -17.63
C GLY A 91 9.02 -41.55 -17.97
N PRO A 92 10.17 -42.14 -18.43
CA PRO A 92 11.33 -41.47 -18.91
C PRO A 92 11.17 -41.06 -20.39
N GLY A 93 11.08 -39.74 -20.63
CA GLY A 93 11.08 -39.16 -21.97
C GLY A 93 12.26 -38.21 -22.16
N GLN A 94 13.29 -38.70 -22.81
CA GLN A 94 14.46 -37.99 -23.28
C GLN A 94 14.10 -36.92 -24.31
N GLY A 95 14.49 -35.67 -24.10
CA GLY A 95 14.46 -34.63 -25.11
C GLY A 95 15.72 -33.76 -25.03
N PRO A 96 16.56 -33.69 -26.07
CA PRO A 96 17.82 -33.00 -26.08
C PRO A 96 17.64 -31.55 -26.58
N PHE A 97 17.76 -30.57 -25.73
CA PHE A 97 18.12 -29.23 -26.17
C PHE A 97 18.97 -28.54 -25.10
N GLY A 98 20.27 -28.82 -25.21
CA GLY A 98 21.27 -27.97 -24.62
C GLY A 98 21.79 -27.00 -25.68
N GLY A 99 22.11 -25.78 -25.26
CA GLY A 99 23.13 -25.02 -25.92
C GLY A 99 22.81 -23.60 -26.35
N ALA A 100 23.52 -22.73 -25.72
CA ALA A 100 24.12 -21.50 -26.26
C ALA A 100 23.38 -20.17 -26.11
N GLY A 101 23.83 -19.37 -25.16
CA GLY A 101 24.44 -18.06 -25.55
C GLY A 101 23.60 -16.82 -25.32
N GLY A 102 23.85 -16.12 -24.22
CA GLY A 102 24.18 -14.71 -24.28
C GLY A 102 23.04 -13.70 -24.32
N GLY A 103 22.97 -12.89 -23.28
CA GLY A 103 22.39 -11.55 -23.35
C GLY A 103 21.34 -11.24 -22.29
N ASP A 104 21.79 -10.73 -21.17
CA ASP A 104 20.94 -10.05 -20.19
C ASP A 104 20.37 -8.75 -20.75
N PRO A 105 19.05 -8.57 -20.82
CA PRO A 105 18.46 -7.26 -21.07
C PRO A 105 17.62 -6.75 -19.87
N PHE A 106 17.90 -7.14 -18.63
CA PHE A 106 17.18 -6.58 -17.47
C PHE A 106 18.13 -6.16 -16.35
N GLY A 107 18.92 -5.12 -16.63
CA GLY A 107 19.52 -4.31 -15.59
C GLY A 107 18.80 -2.97 -15.54
N GLY A 108 18.11 -2.69 -14.45
CA GLY A 108 17.63 -1.32 -14.18
C GLY A 108 16.35 -1.20 -13.36
N ALA A 109 16.56 -0.89 -12.07
CA ALA A 109 15.70 -0.06 -11.22
C ALA A 109 14.32 -0.56 -10.76
N GLY A 110 14.24 -0.92 -9.49
CA GLY A 110 13.26 -0.40 -8.53
C GLY A 110 11.80 -0.79 -8.70
N GLY A 111 11.32 -1.73 -7.87
CA GLY A 111 9.90 -1.96 -7.70
C GLY A 111 9.58 -3.38 -7.28
N MET A 112 9.70 -3.67 -5.98
CA MET A 112 9.41 -4.98 -5.40
C MET A 112 7.91 -5.12 -5.15
N GLY A 113 7.13 -5.39 -6.21
CA GLY A 113 5.68 -5.57 -6.08
C GLY A 113 5.01 -5.99 -7.39
N GLY A 114 5.47 -7.02 -8.08
CA GLY A 114 4.83 -7.41 -9.34
C GLY A 114 5.39 -8.65 -10.03
N ILE A 115 6.33 -9.34 -9.41
CA ILE A 115 6.94 -10.52 -10.02
C ILE A 115 6.08 -11.78 -9.80
N GLY A 116 5.24 -11.80 -8.76
CA GLY A 116 4.32 -12.90 -8.48
C GLY A 116 3.26 -13.06 -9.57
N ASP A 117 2.61 -11.97 -9.95
CA ASP A 117 1.51 -11.99 -10.92
C ASP A 117 1.98 -12.33 -12.34
N ILE A 118 3.18 -11.87 -12.74
CA ILE A 118 3.73 -12.20 -14.07
C ILE A 118 4.20 -13.66 -14.13
N PHE A 119 4.60 -14.23 -13.00
CA PHE A 119 5.04 -15.63 -12.94
C PHE A 119 3.86 -16.60 -12.96
N GLU A 120 2.74 -16.26 -12.30
CA GLU A 120 1.50 -17.04 -12.38
C GLU A 120 0.87 -17.01 -13.78
N GLU A 121 0.95 -15.89 -14.49
CA GLU A 121 0.43 -15.75 -15.86
C GLU A 121 1.27 -16.51 -16.89
N PHE A 122 2.58 -16.65 -16.68
CA PHE A 122 3.48 -17.29 -17.65
C PHE A 122 3.72 -18.78 -17.39
N PHE A 123 3.66 -19.24 -16.14
CA PHE A 123 3.89 -20.64 -15.77
C PHE A 123 2.68 -21.40 -15.25
N GLY A 124 1.60 -20.70 -14.91
CA GLY A 124 0.32 -21.28 -14.49
C GLY A 124 -0.45 -21.86 -15.65
N GLY A 125 0.06 -22.90 -16.28
CA GLY A 125 -0.59 -23.63 -17.35
C GLY A 125 -1.93 -24.24 -16.93
N GLY A 126 -3.06 -23.53 -17.22
CA GLY A 126 -4.31 -24.18 -17.51
C GLY A 126 -5.19 -24.64 -16.36
N ARG A 127 -5.59 -23.72 -15.47
CA ARG A 127 -6.92 -23.81 -14.88
C ARG A 127 -7.67 -22.52 -15.20
N SER A 128 -8.40 -22.53 -16.30
CA SER A 128 -9.39 -21.50 -16.64
C SER A 128 -10.57 -21.63 -15.67
N GLY A 129 -10.35 -21.27 -14.41
CA GLY A 129 -11.44 -20.96 -13.49
C GLY A 129 -11.99 -19.57 -13.83
N PRO A 130 -13.26 -19.27 -13.49
CA PRO A 130 -13.82 -17.94 -13.68
C PRO A 130 -12.97 -16.92 -12.92
N ARG A 131 -12.60 -15.82 -13.59
CA ARG A 131 -11.75 -14.77 -13.02
C ARG A 131 -12.56 -13.91 -12.07
N SER A 132 -11.99 -13.60 -10.91
CA SER A 132 -12.54 -12.59 -10.00
C SER A 132 -12.61 -11.22 -10.67
N GLY A 133 -13.55 -10.41 -10.24
CA GLY A 133 -13.69 -9.03 -10.69
C GLY A 133 -12.44 -8.21 -10.39
N LYS A 134 -12.22 -7.16 -11.17
CA LYS A 134 -11.12 -6.21 -10.93
C LYS A 134 -11.49 -5.27 -9.82
N ASP A 135 -10.50 -4.92 -9.00
CA ASP A 135 -10.67 -3.86 -8.02
C ASP A 135 -10.83 -2.50 -8.72
N LEU A 136 -11.70 -1.69 -8.17
CA LEU A 136 -11.91 -0.31 -8.59
C LEU A 136 -11.22 0.63 -7.60
N ARG A 137 -10.79 1.78 -8.08
CA ARG A 137 -10.14 2.78 -7.26
C ARG A 137 -10.82 4.13 -7.44
N THR A 138 -11.10 4.78 -6.32
CA THR A 138 -11.68 6.14 -6.30
C THR A 138 -10.99 6.98 -5.23
N ARG A 139 -11.24 8.29 -5.24
CA ARG A 139 -10.73 9.22 -4.23
C ARG A 139 -11.88 9.85 -3.49
N MET A 140 -11.69 10.08 -2.20
CA MET A 140 -12.63 10.77 -1.34
C MET A 140 -11.92 11.89 -0.59
N GLU A 141 -12.49 13.08 -0.64
CA GLU A 141 -12.02 14.23 0.11
C GLU A 141 -12.84 14.38 1.39
N ILE A 142 -12.13 14.61 2.50
CA ILE A 142 -12.72 14.85 3.82
C ILE A 142 -12.05 16.05 4.47
N THR A 143 -12.75 16.74 5.36
CA THR A 143 -12.17 17.82 6.15
C THR A 143 -11.34 17.30 7.32
N LEU A 144 -10.50 18.16 7.91
CA LEU A 144 -9.70 17.83 9.09
C LEU A 144 -10.59 17.49 10.29
N GLU A 145 -11.75 18.17 10.44
CA GLU A 145 -12.74 17.91 11.48
C GLU A 145 -13.40 16.53 11.30
N GLU A 146 -13.73 16.14 10.06
CA GLU A 146 -14.25 14.81 9.76
C GLU A 146 -13.19 13.71 10.05
N ALA A 147 -11.92 13.98 9.76
CA ALA A 147 -10.82 13.08 10.09
C ALA A 147 -10.60 12.98 11.61
N TYR A 148 -10.86 14.05 12.36
CA TYR A 148 -10.78 14.05 13.82
C TYR A 148 -11.90 13.24 14.48
N ASN A 149 -13.16 13.47 14.07
CA ASN A 149 -14.32 12.84 14.69
C ASN A 149 -14.62 11.44 14.13
N GLY A 150 -14.12 11.12 12.92
CA GLY A 150 -14.66 10.07 12.09
C GLY A 150 -16.00 10.49 11.48
N VAL A 151 -16.31 9.94 10.32
CA VAL A 151 -17.56 10.29 9.62
C VAL A 151 -18.07 9.12 8.80
N THR A 152 -19.39 9.00 8.70
CA THR A 152 -20.03 8.13 7.72
C THR A 152 -20.45 8.98 6.53
N LYS A 153 -19.84 8.73 5.36
CA LYS A 153 -20.15 9.46 4.11
C LYS A 153 -20.89 8.59 3.12
N GLU A 154 -21.88 9.18 2.48
CA GLU A 154 -22.53 8.63 1.29
C GLU A 154 -21.94 9.31 0.05
N PHE A 155 -21.58 8.52 -0.93
CA PHE A 155 -21.12 9.04 -2.22
C PHE A 155 -21.65 8.19 -3.36
N THR A 156 -21.84 8.83 -4.50
CA THR A 156 -22.30 8.15 -5.72
C THR A 156 -21.12 7.88 -6.62
N ALA A 157 -20.92 6.61 -6.99
CA ALA A 157 -19.88 6.18 -7.90
C ALA A 157 -20.49 5.46 -9.11
N ALA A 158 -20.02 5.80 -10.29
CA ALA A 158 -20.35 5.06 -11.50
C ALA A 158 -19.45 3.82 -11.58
N ARG A 159 -20.05 2.63 -11.47
CA ARG A 159 -19.34 1.36 -11.50
C ARG A 159 -19.90 0.40 -12.55
N PRO A 160 -19.09 -0.53 -13.06
CA PRO A 160 -19.60 -1.65 -13.82
C PRO A 160 -20.44 -2.55 -12.91
N ALA A 161 -21.61 -2.94 -13.37
CA ALA A 161 -22.51 -3.85 -12.66
C ALA A 161 -22.98 -4.95 -13.61
N ARG A 162 -23.42 -6.07 -13.07
CA ARG A 162 -24.04 -7.11 -13.90
C ARG A 162 -25.32 -6.57 -14.53
N CYS A 163 -25.46 -6.79 -15.82
CA CYS A 163 -26.67 -6.38 -16.54
C CYS A 163 -27.89 -7.07 -15.94
N ASP A 164 -28.87 -6.30 -15.46
CA ASP A 164 -30.10 -6.81 -14.83
C ASP A 164 -30.96 -7.65 -15.79
N GLU A 165 -30.98 -7.27 -17.07
CA GLU A 165 -31.78 -7.97 -18.09
C GLU A 165 -31.30 -9.40 -18.29
N CYS A 166 -30.00 -9.59 -18.48
CA CYS A 166 -29.43 -10.93 -18.74
C CYS A 166 -28.80 -11.59 -17.53
N GLY A 167 -28.64 -10.87 -16.40
CA GLY A 167 -27.99 -11.37 -15.19
C GLY A 167 -26.52 -11.71 -15.40
N GLY A 168 -25.81 -10.92 -16.22
CA GLY A 168 -24.41 -11.09 -16.51
C GLY A 168 -24.08 -12.12 -17.62
N ARG A 169 -25.10 -12.70 -18.28
CA ARG A 169 -24.87 -13.75 -19.30
C ARG A 169 -24.52 -13.25 -20.69
N GLY A 170 -24.76 -11.98 -20.96
CA GLY A 170 -24.56 -11.42 -22.29
C GLY A 170 -25.66 -11.72 -23.31
N HIS A 171 -26.62 -12.58 -22.97
CA HIS A 171 -27.76 -12.96 -23.82
C HIS A 171 -29.06 -13.03 -23.03
N PRO A 172 -30.25 -12.88 -23.66
CA PRO A 172 -31.54 -13.02 -23.00
C PRO A 172 -31.69 -14.38 -22.30
N ARG A 173 -32.55 -14.44 -21.29
CA ARG A 173 -32.74 -15.67 -20.49
C ARG A 173 -33.35 -16.80 -21.28
N ASP A 174 -34.07 -16.47 -22.32
CA ASP A 174 -34.81 -17.38 -23.24
C ASP A 174 -34.05 -17.63 -24.55
N ALA A 175 -32.87 -17.00 -24.73
CA ALA A 175 -32.01 -17.25 -25.89
C ALA A 175 -31.55 -18.73 -25.95
N THR A 176 -31.53 -19.27 -27.16
CA THR A 176 -31.01 -20.62 -27.40
C THR A 176 -29.48 -20.55 -27.48
N VAL A 177 -28.81 -21.30 -26.62
CA VAL A 177 -27.35 -21.34 -26.57
C VAL A 177 -26.86 -22.64 -27.17
N ARG A 178 -25.96 -22.58 -28.16
CA ARG A 178 -25.35 -23.74 -28.79
C ARG A 178 -23.87 -23.85 -28.43
N THR A 179 -23.38 -25.06 -28.31
CA THR A 179 -21.94 -25.31 -28.11
C THR A 179 -21.16 -24.81 -29.32
N CYS A 180 -20.10 -24.04 -29.10
CA CYS A 180 -19.23 -23.52 -30.15
C CYS A 180 -18.60 -24.67 -30.94
N PRO A 181 -18.83 -24.76 -32.29
CA PRO A 181 -18.32 -25.84 -33.10
C PRO A 181 -16.80 -25.83 -33.28
N GLU A 182 -16.17 -24.65 -33.21
CA GLU A 182 -14.71 -24.46 -33.37
C GLU A 182 -13.93 -25.09 -32.22
N CYS A 183 -14.32 -24.79 -30.97
CA CYS A 183 -13.62 -25.28 -29.78
C CYS A 183 -14.32 -26.47 -29.09
N ASN A 184 -15.50 -26.88 -29.55
CA ASN A 184 -16.33 -27.91 -28.94
C ASN A 184 -16.59 -27.68 -27.44
N GLY A 185 -16.92 -26.46 -27.08
CA GLY A 185 -17.24 -26.06 -25.70
C GLY A 185 -16.02 -25.76 -24.81
N ARG A 186 -14.79 -25.84 -25.32
CA ARG A 186 -13.58 -25.66 -24.52
C ARG A 186 -13.18 -24.19 -24.31
N GLY A 187 -13.72 -23.27 -25.08
CA GLY A 187 -13.37 -21.87 -25.08
C GLY A 187 -11.97 -21.56 -25.64
N GLN A 188 -11.19 -22.58 -25.95
CA GLN A 188 -9.80 -22.42 -26.41
C GLN A 188 -9.53 -23.33 -27.62
N VAL A 189 -8.68 -22.87 -28.52
CA VAL A 189 -8.21 -23.61 -29.69
C VAL A 189 -6.69 -23.75 -29.65
N ARG A 190 -6.19 -24.90 -30.13
CA ARG A 190 -4.76 -25.13 -30.25
C ARG A 190 -4.30 -24.73 -31.64
N GLN A 191 -3.45 -23.73 -31.73
CA GLN A 191 -2.78 -23.33 -32.96
C GLN A 191 -1.38 -23.92 -33.00
N VAL A 192 -1.02 -24.54 -34.11
CA VAL A 192 0.35 -25.02 -34.36
C VAL A 192 1.04 -23.99 -35.25
N GLN A 193 1.95 -23.25 -34.67
CA GLN A 193 2.81 -22.34 -35.42
C GLN A 193 4.12 -23.03 -35.80
N GLN A 194 4.44 -22.96 -37.08
CA GLN A 194 5.70 -23.44 -37.62
C GLN A 194 6.72 -22.33 -37.51
N THR A 195 7.67 -22.47 -36.60
CA THR A 195 8.79 -21.51 -36.43
C THR A 195 10.06 -22.14 -37.07
N PRO A 196 11.10 -21.34 -37.38
CA PRO A 196 12.39 -21.87 -37.86
C PRO A 196 13.04 -22.87 -36.91
N LEU A 197 12.60 -22.92 -35.65
CA LEU A 197 13.12 -23.78 -34.57
C LEU A 197 12.23 -25.03 -34.32
N GLY A 198 11.13 -25.20 -35.08
CA GLY A 198 10.23 -26.34 -34.92
C GLY A 198 8.76 -25.95 -34.85
N ARG A 199 7.91 -26.94 -34.58
CA ARG A 199 6.46 -26.74 -34.39
C ARG A 199 6.18 -26.42 -32.95
N VAL A 200 5.67 -25.21 -32.68
CA VAL A 200 5.22 -24.78 -31.35
C VAL A 200 3.69 -24.88 -31.32
N GLN A 201 3.14 -25.58 -30.33
CA GLN A 201 1.70 -25.60 -30.05
C GLN A 201 1.40 -24.50 -29.04
N GLN A 202 0.58 -23.55 -29.43
CA GLN A 202 0.07 -22.50 -28.58
C GLN A 202 -1.43 -22.68 -28.39
N THR A 203 -1.91 -22.60 -27.17
CA THR A 203 -3.32 -22.55 -26.85
C THR A 203 -3.76 -21.09 -26.83
N THR A 204 -4.75 -20.75 -27.65
CA THR A 204 -5.30 -19.39 -27.76
C THR A 204 -6.78 -19.40 -27.48
N THR A 205 -7.33 -18.30 -27.03
CA THR A 205 -8.78 -18.11 -26.89
C THR A 205 -9.46 -18.36 -28.22
N CYS A 206 -10.58 -19.08 -28.21
CA CYS A 206 -11.33 -19.38 -29.43
C CYS A 206 -11.90 -18.09 -30.03
N PRO A 207 -11.57 -17.73 -31.28
CA PRO A 207 -12.01 -16.47 -31.87
C PRO A 207 -13.50 -16.41 -32.16
N GLU A 208 -14.18 -17.55 -32.23
CA GLU A 208 -15.60 -17.61 -32.58
C GLU A 208 -16.53 -17.43 -31.38
N CYS A 209 -16.11 -17.88 -30.18
CA CYS A 209 -16.89 -17.74 -28.97
C CYS A 209 -16.17 -16.87 -27.92
N GLU A 210 -15.06 -16.22 -28.28
CA GLU A 210 -14.28 -15.33 -27.43
C GLU A 210 -13.90 -15.92 -26.05
N GLY A 211 -13.82 -17.24 -25.98
CA GLY A 211 -13.48 -17.98 -24.75
C GLY A 211 -14.68 -18.57 -24.01
N GLU A 212 -15.89 -18.25 -24.41
CA GLU A 212 -17.11 -18.69 -23.73
C GLU A 212 -17.42 -20.17 -23.92
N GLY A 213 -16.98 -20.77 -25.02
CA GLY A 213 -17.29 -22.15 -25.36
C GLY A 213 -18.70 -22.35 -25.94
N GLU A 214 -19.55 -21.36 -25.84
CA GLU A 214 -20.94 -21.32 -26.23
C GLU A 214 -21.23 -20.10 -27.10
N ILE A 215 -22.22 -20.20 -27.97
CA ILE A 215 -22.66 -19.13 -28.88
C ILE A 215 -24.17 -19.00 -28.74
N PRO A 216 -24.67 -17.89 -28.21
CA PRO A 216 -26.10 -17.60 -28.17
C PRO A 216 -26.61 -17.21 -29.56
N ASP A 217 -27.88 -17.46 -29.84
CA ASP A 217 -28.55 -17.03 -31.06
C ASP A 217 -28.94 -15.55 -31.05
N GLU A 218 -29.07 -14.97 -29.85
CA GLU A 218 -29.38 -13.57 -29.65
C GLU A 218 -28.47 -12.96 -28.58
N THR A 219 -27.98 -11.73 -28.78
CA THR A 219 -27.24 -10.95 -27.81
C THR A 219 -28.18 -10.10 -26.96
N CYS A 220 -27.85 -9.84 -25.71
CA CYS A 220 -28.64 -8.95 -24.87
C CYS A 220 -28.57 -7.50 -25.38
N PRO A 221 -29.73 -6.89 -25.73
CA PRO A 221 -29.76 -5.55 -26.31
C PRO A 221 -29.38 -4.43 -25.34
N VAL A 222 -29.36 -4.71 -24.01
CA VAL A 222 -29.04 -3.72 -22.98
C VAL A 222 -27.54 -3.58 -22.76
N CYS A 223 -26.81 -4.68 -22.83
CA CYS A 223 -25.35 -4.71 -22.61
C CYS A 223 -24.55 -5.08 -23.87
N ASP A 224 -25.18 -5.22 -25.03
CA ASP A 224 -24.57 -5.60 -26.30
C ASP A 224 -23.68 -6.84 -26.21
N GLY A 225 -24.14 -7.83 -25.42
CA GLY A 225 -23.41 -9.09 -25.24
C GLY A 225 -22.34 -9.10 -24.16
N SER A 226 -21.96 -7.93 -23.60
CA SER A 226 -20.89 -7.86 -22.59
C SER A 226 -21.28 -8.46 -21.22
N GLY A 227 -22.56 -8.59 -20.94
CA GLY A 227 -23.06 -9.01 -19.62
C GLY A 227 -22.93 -7.95 -18.53
N ILE A 228 -22.30 -6.80 -18.83
CA ILE A 228 -21.99 -5.74 -17.88
C ILE A 228 -22.61 -4.44 -18.37
N THR A 229 -23.19 -3.69 -17.44
CA THR A 229 -23.70 -2.32 -17.64
C THR A 229 -23.00 -1.38 -16.68
N ARG A 230 -23.12 -0.09 -16.92
CA ARG A 230 -22.64 0.94 -15.98
C ARG A 230 -23.84 1.42 -15.17
N GLU A 231 -23.72 1.37 -13.85
CA GLU A 231 -24.71 1.89 -12.92
C GLU A 231 -24.12 2.99 -12.02
N GLU A 232 -24.97 3.88 -11.54
CA GLU A 232 -24.64 4.80 -10.48
C GLU A 232 -25.10 4.19 -9.16
N ALA A 233 -24.14 3.75 -8.34
CA ALA A 233 -24.42 3.19 -7.03
C ALA A 233 -24.13 4.22 -5.95
N THR A 234 -25.08 4.40 -5.01
CA THR A 234 -24.83 5.16 -3.79
C THR A 234 -24.25 4.23 -2.75
N LEU A 235 -23.04 4.51 -2.33
CA LEU A 235 -22.27 3.71 -1.38
C LEU A 235 -22.10 4.49 -0.07
N THR A 236 -22.18 3.79 1.05
CA THR A 236 -21.96 4.35 2.37
C THR A 236 -20.63 3.81 2.90
N VAL A 237 -19.71 4.71 3.25
CA VAL A 237 -18.40 4.36 3.81
C VAL A 237 -18.24 4.98 5.18
N GLU A 238 -17.72 4.19 6.12
CA GLU A 238 -17.34 4.65 7.45
C GLU A 238 -15.85 5.01 7.44
N VAL A 239 -15.56 6.28 7.66
CA VAL A 239 -14.20 6.82 7.78
C VAL A 239 -13.84 6.87 9.26
N PRO A 240 -12.85 6.11 9.72
CA PRO A 240 -12.50 6.09 11.14
C PRO A 240 -11.79 7.38 11.56
N ALA A 241 -11.99 7.75 12.82
CA ALA A 241 -11.26 8.86 13.44
C ALA A 241 -9.75 8.60 13.43
N GLY A 242 -8.96 9.65 13.20
CA GLY A 242 -7.50 9.56 13.14
C GLY A 242 -6.93 9.17 11.79
N ILE A 243 -7.75 8.92 10.78
CA ILE A 243 -7.28 8.59 9.43
C ILE A 243 -6.30 9.64 8.91
N GLU A 244 -5.33 9.20 8.12
CA GLU A 244 -4.31 10.07 7.52
C GLU A 244 -4.55 10.22 6.01
N SER A 245 -4.11 11.34 5.46
CA SER A 245 -4.15 11.56 4.00
C SER A 245 -3.30 10.51 3.28
N GLY A 246 -3.84 9.95 2.19
CA GLY A 246 -3.20 8.87 1.43
C GLY A 246 -3.51 7.46 1.92
N GLN A 247 -4.22 7.30 3.03
CA GLN A 247 -4.68 5.97 3.45
C GLN A 247 -5.84 5.50 2.58
N THR A 248 -5.92 4.19 2.38
CA THR A 248 -6.93 3.57 1.52
C THR A 248 -7.92 2.77 2.37
N LEU A 249 -9.20 3.05 2.20
CA LEU A 249 -10.31 2.25 2.73
C LEU A 249 -10.73 1.22 1.68
N ARG A 250 -11.00 -0.01 2.11
CA ARG A 250 -11.42 -1.11 1.24
C ARG A 250 -12.87 -1.47 1.53
N MET A 251 -13.68 -1.48 0.49
CA MET A 251 -15.05 -1.98 0.52
C MET A 251 -15.11 -3.28 -0.28
N GLU A 252 -15.30 -4.40 0.41
CA GLU A 252 -15.29 -5.73 -0.19
C GLU A 252 -16.50 -5.94 -1.11
N GLY A 253 -16.23 -6.48 -2.31
CA GLY A 253 -17.26 -6.82 -3.29
C GLY A 253 -17.92 -5.63 -4.00
N GLU A 254 -17.45 -4.40 -3.78
CA GLU A 254 -17.99 -3.19 -4.43
C GLU A 254 -17.21 -2.76 -5.68
N GLY A 255 -16.32 -3.64 -6.17
CA GLY A 255 -15.54 -3.45 -7.39
C GLY A 255 -16.28 -3.88 -8.65
N ALA A 256 -15.52 -4.26 -9.69
CA ALA A 256 -16.08 -4.78 -10.92
C ALA A 256 -16.62 -6.21 -10.74
N PRO A 257 -17.69 -6.58 -11.45
CA PRO A 257 -18.22 -7.95 -11.39
C PRO A 257 -17.21 -8.98 -11.90
N GLY A 258 -17.14 -10.12 -11.20
CA GLY A 258 -16.37 -11.29 -11.65
C GLY A 258 -17.06 -12.06 -12.76
N GLU A 259 -16.29 -12.84 -13.53
CA GLU A 259 -16.79 -13.70 -14.58
C GLU A 259 -17.63 -14.84 -13.98
N ARG A 260 -18.82 -15.10 -14.57
CA ARG A 260 -19.65 -16.32 -14.36
C ARG A 260 -19.66 -16.91 -12.94
N GLY A 261 -19.94 -16.10 -11.93
CA GLY A 261 -20.07 -16.56 -10.54
C GLY A 261 -18.77 -16.53 -9.74
N ALA A 262 -17.69 -15.99 -10.30
CA ALA A 262 -16.54 -15.56 -9.52
C ALA A 262 -16.90 -14.37 -8.63
N PRO A 263 -16.22 -14.17 -7.51
CA PRO A 263 -16.44 -13.04 -6.64
C PRO A 263 -16.16 -11.72 -7.37
N ASP A 264 -16.92 -10.70 -7.01
CA ASP A 264 -16.68 -9.35 -7.50
C ASP A 264 -15.38 -8.80 -6.86
N GLY A 265 -14.74 -7.85 -7.51
CA GLY A 265 -13.58 -7.15 -6.97
C GLY A 265 -13.97 -6.20 -5.84
N ASP A 266 -13.01 -5.46 -5.31
CA ASP A 266 -13.23 -4.52 -4.23
C ASP A 266 -13.16 -3.07 -4.72
N LEU A 267 -13.76 -2.18 -3.95
CA LEU A 267 -13.60 -0.75 -4.15
C LEU A 267 -12.57 -0.22 -3.14
N LEU A 268 -11.50 0.34 -3.66
CA LEU A 268 -10.43 0.99 -2.93
C LEU A 268 -10.66 2.50 -2.95
N ILE A 269 -10.79 3.11 -1.78
CA ILE A 269 -11.07 4.53 -1.61
C ILE A 269 -9.85 5.20 -1.01
N ASP A 270 -9.12 5.99 -1.81
CA ASP A 270 -7.99 6.77 -1.33
C ASP A 270 -8.52 8.04 -0.67
N VAL A 271 -8.30 8.14 0.64
CA VAL A 271 -8.74 9.29 1.43
C VAL A 271 -7.75 10.42 1.29
N GLN A 272 -8.24 11.62 1.01
CA GLN A 272 -7.48 12.85 0.98
C GLN A 272 -8.10 13.82 1.97
N ILE A 273 -7.28 14.36 2.89
CA ILE A 273 -7.73 15.37 3.84
C ILE A 273 -7.46 16.73 3.22
N GLU A 274 -8.48 17.58 3.19
CA GLU A 274 -8.37 18.96 2.76
C GLU A 274 -7.47 19.75 3.71
N ASP A 275 -6.70 20.69 3.17
CA ASP A 275 -5.91 21.61 3.97
C ASP A 275 -6.86 22.48 4.82
N ASP A 276 -6.54 22.65 6.09
CA ASP A 276 -7.31 23.47 7.01
C ASP A 276 -6.66 24.86 7.15
N ASP A 277 -7.46 25.92 7.11
CA ASP A 277 -6.96 27.31 7.16
C ASP A 277 -6.36 27.66 8.53
N ARG A 278 -6.72 26.95 9.58
CA ARG A 278 -6.34 27.24 10.97
C ARG A 278 -5.30 26.28 11.51
N TYR A 279 -5.42 25.00 11.17
CA TYR A 279 -4.60 23.94 11.73
C TYR A 279 -3.66 23.33 10.68
N GLU A 280 -2.40 23.21 11.05
CA GLU A 280 -1.43 22.40 10.34
C GLU A 280 -1.27 21.07 11.08
N ARG A 281 -1.41 19.96 10.36
CA ARG A 281 -1.32 18.60 10.92
C ARG A 281 0.05 17.99 10.65
N ASP A 282 0.70 17.50 11.71
CA ASP A 282 1.92 16.69 11.65
C ASP A 282 1.70 15.35 12.35
N GLY A 283 1.39 14.32 11.57
CA GLY A 283 1.02 13.01 12.11
C GLY A 283 -0.23 13.08 13.01
N THR A 284 -0.05 12.87 14.30
CA THR A 284 -1.12 13.02 15.30
C THR A 284 -1.12 14.38 15.98
N ASP A 285 -0.08 15.17 15.81
CA ASP A 285 0.03 16.49 16.41
C ASP A 285 -0.61 17.56 15.51
N LEU A 286 -1.07 18.63 16.13
CA LEU A 286 -1.65 19.80 15.45
C LEU A 286 -0.89 21.06 15.85
N HIS A 287 -0.74 21.95 14.91
CA HIS A 287 -0.17 23.28 15.09
C HIS A 287 -1.19 24.36 14.78
N VAL A 288 -1.26 25.39 15.63
CA VAL A 288 -2.16 26.53 15.43
C VAL A 288 -1.46 27.81 15.87
N THR A 289 -1.73 28.90 15.15
CA THR A 289 -1.27 30.23 15.56
C THR A 289 -2.41 31.00 16.18
N GLU A 290 -2.26 31.41 17.44
CA GLU A 290 -3.29 32.14 18.18
C GLU A 290 -2.86 33.58 18.44
N PRO A 291 -3.63 34.59 18.02
CA PRO A 291 -3.33 35.97 18.27
C PRO A 291 -3.64 36.34 19.73
N ILE A 292 -2.68 36.96 20.40
CA ILE A 292 -2.87 37.55 21.73
C ILE A 292 -2.52 39.04 21.71
N SER A 293 -3.14 39.82 22.59
CA SER A 293 -2.84 41.24 22.71
C SER A 293 -1.54 41.48 23.49
N PHE A 294 -0.90 42.62 23.26
CA PHE A 294 0.28 43.05 24.00
C PHE A 294 0.07 43.03 25.54
N PRO A 295 -1.06 43.53 26.10
CA PRO A 295 -1.31 43.44 27.54
C PRO A 295 -1.40 42.01 28.07
N GLN A 296 -2.02 41.08 27.30
CA GLN A 296 -2.09 39.66 27.68
C GLN A 296 -0.69 39.03 27.70
N ALA A 297 0.18 39.36 26.75
CA ALA A 297 1.54 38.86 26.71
C ALA A 297 2.39 39.41 27.90
N VAL A 298 2.23 40.69 28.25
CA VAL A 298 3.02 41.36 29.31
C VAL A 298 2.57 40.95 30.72
N PHE A 299 1.26 40.92 30.97
CA PHE A 299 0.75 40.68 32.33
C PHE A 299 0.39 39.20 32.56
N GLY A 300 0.34 38.41 31.52
CA GLY A 300 -0.23 37.08 31.54
C GLY A 300 -1.78 37.12 31.49
N ASP A 301 -2.35 36.11 30.99
CA ASP A 301 -3.82 35.96 30.93
C ASP A 301 -4.17 34.48 30.67
N THR A 302 -5.44 34.13 30.91
CA THR A 302 -6.00 32.85 30.50
C THR A 302 -6.78 33.05 29.20
N VAL A 303 -6.28 32.49 28.10
CA VAL A 303 -6.85 32.63 26.76
C VAL A 303 -7.66 31.38 26.41
N ARG A 304 -8.83 31.56 25.84
CA ARG A 304 -9.65 30.42 25.32
C ARG A 304 -9.19 30.08 23.91
N ILE A 305 -8.81 28.83 23.75
CA ILE A 305 -8.38 28.26 22.47
C ILE A 305 -9.48 27.32 22.00
N GLU A 306 -9.98 27.57 20.83
CA GLU A 306 -10.88 26.65 20.14
C GLU A 306 -10.05 25.50 19.57
N THR A 307 -10.38 24.25 19.90
CA THR A 307 -9.73 23.04 19.36
C THR A 307 -10.73 22.17 18.62
N LEU A 308 -10.28 21.22 17.83
CA LEU A 308 -11.16 20.26 17.16
C LEU A 308 -12.03 19.47 18.15
N GLY A 309 -11.58 19.32 19.40
CA GLY A 309 -12.31 18.66 20.48
C GLY A 309 -13.08 19.61 21.41
N GLY A 310 -13.27 20.88 21.02
CA GLY A 310 -13.96 21.92 21.80
C GLY A 310 -13.03 22.95 22.42
N GLU A 311 -13.57 23.90 23.16
CA GLU A 311 -12.80 24.98 23.79
C GLU A 311 -11.94 24.48 24.94
N VAL A 312 -10.73 25.03 25.06
CA VAL A 312 -9.80 24.79 26.17
C VAL A 312 -9.21 26.12 26.64
N GLU A 313 -8.84 26.19 27.91
CA GLU A 313 -8.15 27.35 28.48
C GLU A 313 -6.64 27.13 28.41
N LEU A 314 -5.92 28.14 27.91
CA LEU A 314 -4.47 28.24 27.88
C LEU A 314 -4.02 29.34 28.81
N ASP A 315 -3.23 29.00 29.83
CA ASP A 315 -2.59 29.98 30.68
C ASP A 315 -1.33 30.52 29.99
N VAL A 316 -1.36 31.81 29.65
CA VAL A 316 -0.25 32.54 29.05
C VAL A 316 0.50 33.23 30.18
N PRO A 317 1.76 32.87 30.48
CA PRO A 317 2.54 33.50 31.53
C PRO A 317 2.85 34.97 31.23
N ALA A 318 3.06 35.78 32.29
CA ALA A 318 3.52 37.15 32.13
C ALA A 318 4.91 37.17 31.48
N GLY A 319 5.10 38.06 30.49
CA GLY A 319 6.34 38.20 29.76
C GLY A 319 6.48 37.25 28.55
N THR A 320 5.41 36.58 28.17
CA THR A 320 5.38 35.71 26.98
C THR A 320 5.77 36.48 25.72
N GLN A 321 6.66 35.91 24.92
CA GLN A 321 7.13 36.52 23.68
C GLN A 321 6.32 36.05 22.45
N SER A 322 6.23 36.92 21.43
CA SER A 322 5.63 36.56 20.17
C SER A 322 6.41 35.40 19.51
N GLY A 323 5.72 34.36 19.08
CA GLY A 323 6.32 33.15 18.52
C GLY A 323 6.58 32.04 19.52
N GLU A 324 6.33 32.30 20.82
CA GLU A 324 6.43 31.26 21.85
C GLU A 324 5.35 30.22 21.67
N THR A 325 5.69 28.92 21.87
CA THR A 325 4.81 27.80 21.62
C THR A 325 4.44 27.07 22.91
N PHE A 326 3.16 26.89 23.13
CA PHE A 326 2.58 26.16 24.25
C PHE A 326 2.03 24.82 23.79
N ARG A 327 2.27 23.77 24.58
CA ARG A 327 1.80 22.42 24.29
C ARG A 327 0.58 22.07 25.11
N LEU A 328 -0.52 21.79 24.45
CA LEU A 328 -1.75 21.29 25.05
C LEU A 328 -1.82 19.77 24.82
N ARG A 329 -1.54 19.01 25.87
CA ARG A 329 -1.43 17.56 25.80
C ARG A 329 -2.78 16.89 25.49
N GLY A 330 -2.75 15.95 24.56
CA GLY A 330 -3.93 15.16 24.17
C GLY A 330 -5.01 15.96 23.44
N LYS A 331 -4.64 17.11 22.84
CA LYS A 331 -5.55 18.00 22.09
C LYS A 331 -5.29 17.97 20.57
N GLY A 332 -4.40 17.10 20.11
CA GLY A 332 -4.15 16.80 18.70
C GLY A 332 -5.11 15.74 18.15
N MET A 333 -4.78 15.19 16.99
CA MET A 333 -5.55 14.16 16.30
C MET A 333 -5.59 12.83 17.09
N PRO A 334 -6.68 12.07 17.02
CA PRO A 334 -6.71 10.73 17.57
C PRO A 334 -5.80 9.77 16.79
N GLU A 335 -5.24 8.79 17.46
CA GLU A 335 -4.55 7.67 16.80
C GLU A 335 -5.56 6.75 16.13
N LEU A 336 -5.33 6.36 14.88
CA LEU A 336 -6.22 5.45 14.12
C LEU A 336 -6.45 4.09 14.82
N ARG A 337 -5.43 3.54 15.50
CA ARG A 337 -5.48 2.24 16.18
C ARG A 337 -5.18 2.35 17.68
N GLY A 338 -5.29 3.52 18.25
CA GLY A 338 -4.98 3.80 19.65
C GLY A 338 -6.18 4.35 20.43
N ARG A 339 -5.90 4.73 21.67
CA ARG A 339 -6.84 5.43 22.55
C ARG A 339 -6.29 6.80 22.98
N ARG A 340 -5.22 7.24 22.35
CA ARG A 340 -4.55 8.48 22.68
C ARG A 340 -4.74 9.46 21.55
N ASN A 341 -4.77 10.73 21.93
CA ASN A 341 -4.64 11.81 20.97
C ASN A 341 -3.22 12.33 21.03
N GLY A 342 -2.75 12.84 19.92
CA GLY A 342 -1.55 13.67 19.85
C GLY A 342 -1.73 14.98 20.62
N ASP A 343 -0.82 15.90 20.47
CA ASP A 343 -0.82 17.16 21.18
C ASP A 343 -1.15 18.33 20.24
N LEU A 344 -1.65 19.43 20.81
CA LEU A 344 -1.83 20.68 20.08
C LEU A 344 -0.73 21.65 20.49
N TYR A 345 0.04 22.13 19.53
CA TYR A 345 1.04 23.15 19.69
C TYR A 345 0.46 24.51 19.30
N VAL A 346 0.30 25.38 20.29
CA VAL A 346 -0.26 26.73 20.13
C VAL A 346 0.88 27.72 20.09
N GLN A 347 1.18 28.26 18.91
CA GLN A 347 2.13 29.35 18.77
C GLN A 347 1.42 30.69 18.98
N VAL A 348 1.78 31.42 19.99
CA VAL A 348 1.17 32.72 20.25
C VAL A 348 1.82 33.82 19.41
N ARG A 349 0.99 34.67 18.81
CA ARG A 349 1.43 35.82 18.04
C ARG A 349 0.90 37.10 18.69
N VAL A 350 1.79 37.93 19.21
CA VAL A 350 1.38 39.22 19.75
C VAL A 350 0.97 40.14 18.63
N VAL A 351 -0.26 40.61 18.68
CA VAL A 351 -0.82 41.55 17.70
C VAL A 351 -0.91 42.94 18.27
N THR A 352 -0.61 43.91 17.43
CA THR A 352 -0.76 45.36 17.76
C THR A 352 -2.09 45.85 17.18
N PRO A 353 -2.87 46.65 17.94
CA PRO A 353 -4.11 47.20 17.40
C PRO A 353 -3.83 48.19 16.26
N GLU A 354 -4.61 48.08 15.19
CA GLU A 354 -4.48 49.00 14.02
C GLU A 354 -5.00 50.40 14.36
N GLU A 355 -6.04 50.49 15.17
CA GLU A 355 -6.65 51.75 15.60
C GLU A 355 -6.61 51.88 17.11
N LEU A 356 -6.22 53.04 17.58
CA LEU A 356 -6.19 53.42 18.99
C LEU A 356 -7.08 54.65 19.23
N ASN A 357 -7.84 54.63 20.31
CA ASN A 357 -8.55 55.79 20.77
C ASN A 357 -7.58 56.79 21.44
N ALA A 358 -8.06 58.01 21.79
CA ALA A 358 -7.21 59.06 22.37
C ALA A 358 -6.54 58.65 23.68
N ASP A 359 -7.29 57.99 24.58
CA ASP A 359 -6.80 57.54 25.89
C ASP A 359 -5.75 56.44 25.77
N GLN A 360 -5.94 55.52 24.82
CA GLN A 360 -4.97 54.48 24.54
C GLN A 360 -3.68 55.00 23.96
N LYS A 361 -3.75 56.03 23.07
CA LYS A 361 -2.56 56.72 22.54
C LYS A 361 -1.78 57.41 23.64
N GLU A 362 -2.51 58.15 24.52
CA GLU A 362 -1.88 58.84 25.65
C GLU A 362 -1.22 57.84 26.61
N ALA A 363 -1.87 56.71 26.92
CA ALA A 363 -1.32 55.67 27.78
C ALA A 363 -0.04 55.06 27.18
N LEU A 364 -0.03 54.80 25.88
CA LEU A 364 1.12 54.25 25.16
C LEU A 364 2.28 55.24 25.07
N GLN A 365 1.98 56.53 24.89
CA GLN A 365 3.00 57.60 24.94
C GLN A 365 3.65 57.71 26.33
N ARG A 366 2.85 57.67 27.40
CA ARG A 366 3.35 57.66 28.77
C ARG A 366 4.23 56.44 29.06
N PHE A 367 3.85 55.26 28.50
CA PHE A 367 4.65 54.06 28.64
C PHE A 367 6.03 54.25 27.98
N ALA A 368 6.06 54.77 26.75
CA ALA A 368 7.30 55.03 26.01
C ALA A 368 8.19 56.09 26.72
N GLU A 369 7.59 57.20 27.25
CA GLU A 369 8.28 58.24 27.97
C GLU A 369 8.82 57.78 29.34
N ALA A 370 8.17 56.81 29.98
CA ALA A 370 8.62 56.24 31.25
C ALA A 370 9.94 55.45 31.15
N GLY A 371 10.47 55.33 29.95
CA GLY A 371 11.72 54.62 29.70
C GLY A 371 11.54 53.13 29.91
N GLY A 372 10.48 52.58 29.27
CA GLY A 372 10.39 51.12 29.12
C GLY A 372 11.74 50.64 28.66
N GLU A 373 12.28 49.60 29.32
CA GLU A 373 13.56 49.00 28.96
C GLU A 373 13.70 49.02 27.44
N GLU A 374 14.79 49.63 26.93
CA GLU A 374 15.19 49.44 25.56
C GLU A 374 15.24 47.93 25.39
N VAL A 375 14.20 47.36 24.79
CA VAL A 375 14.26 45.99 24.34
C VAL A 375 15.37 46.01 23.32
N ASP A 376 16.57 45.60 23.77
CA ASP A 376 17.72 45.46 22.90
C ASP A 376 17.38 44.36 21.88
N VAL A 377 16.76 44.79 20.79
CA VAL A 377 16.37 43.92 19.67
C VAL A 377 17.61 43.53 18.88
N SER A 378 18.77 44.03 19.28
CA SER A 378 20.06 43.74 18.69
C SER A 378 20.62 42.44 19.25
N GLU A 379 20.83 41.52 18.40
CA GLU A 379 21.68 40.32 18.41
C GLU A 379 21.03 38.94 18.59
N GLY A 380 19.98 38.77 19.37
CA GLY A 380 19.40 37.41 19.57
C GLY A 380 18.31 36.98 18.54
N PHE A 381 17.63 37.95 17.95
CA PHE A 381 16.51 37.66 17.04
C PHE A 381 16.99 37.48 15.60
N PHE A 382 17.96 38.22 15.13
CA PHE A 382 18.53 38.07 13.79
C PHE A 382 19.46 36.86 13.66
N GLU A 383 20.08 36.40 14.74
CA GLU A 383 20.92 35.20 14.72
C GLU A 383 20.07 33.92 14.58
N LYS A 384 18.88 33.86 15.20
CA LYS A 384 17.94 32.75 15.04
C LYS A 384 17.20 32.72 13.70
N LEU A 385 17.07 33.86 13.03
CA LEU A 385 16.49 33.93 11.68
C LEU A 385 17.47 33.47 10.59
N ASN A 386 18.78 33.61 10.82
CA ASN A 386 19.81 33.19 9.87
C ASN A 386 20.07 31.68 9.86
N ASP A 387 19.63 30.95 10.88
CA ASP A 387 19.74 29.50 10.96
C ASP A 387 18.54 28.78 10.32
N PHE A 388 17.55 29.53 9.80
CA PHE A 388 16.34 28.98 9.14
C PHE A 388 16.25 29.25 7.63
N PHE A 389 17.31 29.80 7.00
CA PHE A 389 17.37 29.95 5.55
C PHE A 389 18.55 29.20 4.94
#